data_ec7abcde9837e0af9799c9f362379f2a
#
_entry.id   ec7abcde9837e0af9799c9f362379f2a
#
_cell.length_a   1.000
_cell.length_b   1.000
_cell.length_c   1.000
_cell.angle_alpha   90.00
_cell.angle_beta   90.00
_cell.angle_gamma   90.00
#
_symmetry.space_group_name_H-M   'P 1'
#
loop_
_entity.id
_entity.type
_entity.pdbx_description
1 polymer ?
#
loop_
_entity_poly.entity_id
_entity_poly.type
_entity_poly.pdbx_seq_one_letter_code
_entity_poly.pdbx_strand_id
1 'polypeptide(L)'
;MNIVVLDGGTTNPGDLSWAPLERLGQVTVYSQTPQPLVVERLATAQAALLNRAALGREEFAQLPQLRYVGTLATGYNTIDVAAAREAGVTVCNVPHYCEDAVAQHALALLLCLCNKVQRSSQAVRAGHWTQACLLYTSD
;
A
#
# COMPACT_ATOMS: atom_id res chain seq x y z
N MET A 1 22.92 3.89 -9.75
CA MET A 1 22.29 3.49 -8.48
C MET A 1 21.36 2.33 -8.76
N ASN A 2 21.37 1.28 -7.94
CA ASN A 2 20.43 0.16 -8.07
C ASN A 2 19.25 0.39 -7.16
N ILE A 3 18.06 0.47 -7.74
CA ILE A 3 16.78 0.70 -7.05
C ILE A 3 15.96 -0.58 -7.18
N VAL A 4 15.47 -1.11 -6.06
CA VAL A 4 14.62 -2.30 -6.06
C VAL A 4 13.26 -1.96 -5.47
N VAL A 5 12.20 -2.29 -6.19
CA VAL A 5 10.81 -2.19 -5.74
C VAL A 5 10.34 -3.60 -5.38
N LEU A 6 10.06 -3.84 -4.10
CA LEU A 6 9.74 -5.18 -3.59
C LEU A 6 8.27 -5.58 -3.77
N ASP A 7 7.37 -4.61 -3.78
CA ASP A 7 5.91 -4.84 -3.76
C ASP A 7 5.19 -3.99 -4.82
N GLY A 8 5.77 -3.87 -6.01
CA GLY A 8 5.26 -3.00 -7.08
C GLY A 8 3.80 -3.28 -7.46
N GLY A 9 3.39 -4.54 -7.47
CA GLY A 9 2.01 -4.92 -7.81
C GLY A 9 0.95 -4.46 -6.81
N THR A 10 1.35 -4.07 -5.57
CA THR A 10 0.41 -3.54 -4.57
C THR A 10 0.16 -2.04 -4.70
N THR A 11 1.04 -1.33 -5.41
CA THR A 11 1.03 0.13 -5.52
C THR A 11 0.89 0.62 -6.95
N ASN A 12 1.30 -0.21 -7.92
CA ASN A 12 1.19 0.07 -9.35
C ASN A 12 0.78 -1.22 -10.08
N PRO A 13 -0.51 -1.44 -10.30
CA PRO A 13 -1.00 -2.62 -11.02
C PRO A 13 -0.73 -2.57 -12.53
N GLY A 14 0.00 -1.59 -13.02
CA GLY A 14 0.40 -1.43 -14.42
C GLY A 14 -0.14 -0.17 -15.09
N ASP A 15 -0.76 0.72 -14.34
CA ASP A 15 -1.35 1.98 -14.81
C ASP A 15 -0.37 3.17 -14.73
N LEU A 16 0.74 3.03 -14.00
CA LEU A 16 1.76 4.07 -13.84
C LEU A 16 3.11 3.63 -14.42
N SER A 17 3.85 4.59 -14.97
CA SER A 17 5.21 4.37 -15.47
C SER A 17 6.25 4.45 -14.37
N TRP A 18 7.24 3.55 -14.37
CA TRP A 18 8.43 3.62 -13.53
C TRP A 18 9.54 4.52 -14.10
N ALA A 19 9.34 5.11 -15.29
CA ALA A 19 10.31 5.97 -15.95
C ALA A 19 10.89 7.10 -15.07
N PRO A 20 10.16 7.73 -14.13
CA PRO A 20 10.76 8.70 -13.21
C PRO A 20 11.86 8.09 -12.32
N LEU A 21 11.71 6.83 -11.88
CA LEU A 21 12.75 6.13 -11.11
C LEU A 21 13.91 5.67 -11.97
N GLU A 22 13.64 5.24 -13.20
CA GLU A 22 14.67 4.79 -14.16
C GLU A 22 15.66 5.91 -14.52
N ARG A 23 15.25 7.17 -14.41
CA ARG A 23 16.14 8.32 -14.56
C ARG A 23 17.17 8.46 -13.45
N LEU A 24 16.91 7.84 -12.28
CA LEU A 24 17.78 7.88 -11.12
C LEU A 24 18.76 6.70 -11.08
N GLY A 25 18.48 5.64 -11.84
CA GLY A 25 19.32 4.46 -11.88
C GLY A 25 18.64 3.24 -12.48
N GLN A 26 19.29 2.10 -12.32
CA GLN A 26 18.73 0.81 -12.72
C GLN A 26 17.60 0.43 -11.77
N VAL A 27 16.41 0.17 -12.28
CA VAL A 27 15.23 -0.20 -11.49
C VAL A 27 14.87 -1.66 -11.74
N THR A 28 14.70 -2.41 -10.65
CA THR A 28 14.16 -3.77 -10.67
C THR A 28 12.87 -3.78 -9.89
N VAL A 29 11.77 -4.20 -10.52
CA VAL A 29 10.44 -4.22 -9.91
C VAL A 29 9.97 -5.65 -9.74
N TYR A 30 9.66 -6.04 -8.50
CA TYR A 30 8.99 -7.28 -8.18
C TYR A 30 7.52 -6.98 -7.88
N SER A 31 6.60 -7.76 -8.42
CA SER A 31 5.16 -7.59 -8.16
C SER A 31 4.86 -7.81 -6.68
N GLN A 32 5.47 -8.84 -6.09
CA GLN A 32 5.37 -9.17 -4.66
C GLN A 32 6.65 -9.88 -4.22
N THR A 33 7.12 -9.60 -3.00
CA THR A 33 8.30 -10.25 -2.42
C THR A 33 7.92 -11.00 -1.15
N PRO A 34 8.05 -12.34 -1.12
CA PRO A 34 7.99 -13.11 0.11
C PRO A 34 9.12 -12.71 1.07
N GLN A 35 8.85 -12.66 2.38
CA GLN A 35 9.81 -12.22 3.38
C GLN A 35 11.18 -12.92 3.31
N PRO A 36 11.28 -14.25 3.09
CA PRO A 36 12.59 -14.92 2.98
C PRO A 36 13.45 -14.47 1.81
N LEU A 37 12.86 -13.85 0.77
CA LEU A 37 13.58 -13.36 -0.42
C LEU A 37 13.96 -11.88 -0.34
N VAL A 38 13.60 -11.18 0.73
CA VAL A 38 13.83 -9.73 0.86
C VAL A 38 15.33 -9.42 0.80
N VAL A 39 16.14 -10.09 1.59
CA VAL A 39 17.58 -9.87 1.65
C VAL A 39 18.25 -10.21 0.32
N GLU A 40 17.90 -11.36 -0.27
CA GLU A 40 18.45 -11.79 -1.56
C GLU A 40 18.17 -10.74 -2.64
N ARG A 41 16.93 -10.25 -2.74
CA ARG A 41 16.53 -9.27 -3.76
C ARG A 41 17.15 -7.89 -3.54
N LEU A 42 17.47 -7.54 -2.30
CA LEU A 42 18.11 -6.28 -1.94
C LEU A 42 19.64 -6.35 -1.89
N ALA A 43 20.25 -7.49 -2.11
CA ALA A 43 21.69 -7.70 -1.89
C ALA A 43 22.61 -6.67 -2.60
N THR A 44 22.21 -6.16 -3.75
CA THR A 44 22.96 -5.14 -4.51
C THR A 44 22.26 -3.77 -4.54
N ALA A 45 21.12 -3.62 -3.84
CA ALA A 45 20.35 -2.39 -3.85
C ALA A 45 20.99 -1.29 -3.00
N GLN A 46 21.02 -0.08 -3.51
CA GLN A 46 21.30 1.13 -2.75
C GLN A 46 20.02 1.83 -2.29
N ALA A 47 18.92 1.60 -2.98
CA ALA A 47 17.59 2.10 -2.59
C ALA A 47 16.56 0.98 -2.70
N ALA A 48 15.71 0.86 -1.69
CA ALA A 48 14.58 -0.04 -1.65
C ALA A 48 13.27 0.75 -1.58
N LEU A 49 12.29 0.38 -2.40
CA LEU A 49 10.92 0.84 -2.29
C LEU A 49 10.03 -0.36 -1.92
N LEU A 50 9.21 -0.23 -0.90
CA LEU A 50 8.41 -1.34 -0.39
C LEU A 50 7.06 -0.85 0.18
N ASN A 51 6.15 -1.79 0.35
CA ASN A 51 4.85 -1.54 0.97
C ASN A 51 4.56 -2.55 2.10
N ARG A 52 4.78 -3.84 1.85
CA ARG A 52 4.44 -4.91 2.80
C ARG A 52 5.64 -5.65 3.36
N ALA A 53 6.74 -5.69 2.63
CA ALA A 53 7.98 -6.34 3.08
C ALA A 53 8.48 -5.69 4.38
N ALA A 54 9.00 -6.49 5.29
CA ALA A 54 9.57 -6.00 6.54
C ALA A 54 11.09 -5.91 6.45
N LEU A 55 11.66 -4.89 7.12
CA LEU A 55 13.08 -4.71 7.29
C LEU A 55 13.38 -4.46 8.77
N GLY A 56 13.91 -5.45 9.43
CA GLY A 56 14.38 -5.39 10.80
C GLY A 56 15.91 -5.33 10.88
N ARG A 57 16.42 -5.44 12.11
CA ARG A 57 17.85 -5.41 12.42
C ARG A 57 18.63 -6.48 11.66
N GLU A 58 18.07 -7.69 11.53
CA GLU A 58 18.72 -8.81 10.87
C GLU A 58 18.88 -8.59 9.36
N GLU A 59 17.87 -8.00 8.71
CA GLU A 59 17.92 -7.66 7.30
C GLU A 59 18.93 -6.53 7.05
N PHE A 60 18.90 -5.45 7.86
CA PHE A 60 19.84 -4.34 7.69
C PHE A 60 21.31 -4.78 7.87
N ALA A 61 21.60 -5.71 8.79
CA ALA A 61 22.94 -6.23 8.99
C ALA A 61 23.49 -6.96 7.75
N GLN A 62 22.62 -7.50 6.90
CA GLN A 62 22.97 -8.23 5.68
C GLN A 62 23.00 -7.34 4.42
N LEU A 63 22.61 -6.07 4.55
CA LEU A 63 22.45 -5.15 3.41
C LEU A 63 23.39 -3.92 3.52
N PRO A 64 24.72 -4.12 3.51
CA PRO A 64 25.69 -3.04 3.77
C PRO A 64 25.71 -1.96 2.68
N GLN A 65 25.12 -2.22 1.51
CA GLN A 65 25.05 -1.25 0.41
C GLN A 65 23.76 -0.41 0.44
N LEU A 66 22.75 -0.82 1.21
CA LEU A 66 21.48 -0.10 1.29
C LEU A 66 21.68 1.24 1.98
N ARG A 67 21.14 2.31 1.41
CA ARG A 67 21.24 3.70 1.90
C ARG A 67 19.90 4.37 2.07
N TYR A 68 18.90 3.89 1.36
CA TYR A 68 17.56 4.48 1.34
C TYR A 68 16.48 3.43 1.34
N VAL A 69 15.46 3.64 2.16
CA VAL A 69 14.22 2.86 2.16
C VAL A 69 13.04 3.81 2.08
N GLY A 70 12.21 3.67 1.04
CA GLY A 70 10.95 4.39 0.88
C GLY A 70 9.78 3.45 1.08
N THR A 71 8.90 3.72 2.06
CA THR A 71 7.61 3.04 2.10
C THR A 71 6.65 3.70 1.13
N LEU A 72 6.01 2.91 0.27
CA LEU A 72 4.99 3.38 -0.67
C LEU A 72 3.62 3.44 0.04
N ALA A 73 3.62 3.92 1.27
CA ALA A 73 2.47 4.01 2.16
C ALA A 73 2.67 5.10 3.22
N THR A 74 1.60 5.47 3.93
CA THR A 74 1.68 6.34 5.11
C THR A 74 2.33 5.63 6.29
N GLY A 75 1.97 4.36 6.53
CA GLY A 75 2.53 3.54 7.60
C GLY A 75 3.95 3.06 7.30
N TYR A 76 4.79 3.01 8.31
CA TYR A 76 6.17 2.50 8.24
C TYR A 76 6.48 1.49 9.34
N ASN A 77 5.47 0.92 9.97
CA ASN A 77 5.59 -0.04 11.06
C ASN A 77 6.24 -1.39 10.66
N THR A 78 6.40 -1.65 9.37
CA THR A 78 7.14 -2.80 8.83
C THR A 78 8.66 -2.59 8.84
N ILE A 79 9.13 -1.39 9.20
CA ILE A 79 10.56 -1.04 9.20
C ILE A 79 10.99 -0.72 10.63
N ASP A 80 12.05 -1.39 11.09
CA ASP A 80 12.75 -1.00 12.30
C ASP A 80 13.58 0.27 12.03
N VAL A 81 12.99 1.42 12.30
CA VAL A 81 13.61 2.73 12.06
C VAL A 81 14.85 2.94 12.91
N ALA A 82 14.89 2.36 14.12
CA ALA A 82 16.06 2.46 14.98
C ALA A 82 17.24 1.68 14.38
N ALA A 83 17.00 0.44 13.94
CA ALA A 83 18.02 -0.37 13.27
C ALA A 83 18.46 0.24 11.93
N ALA A 84 17.52 0.81 11.15
CA ALA A 84 17.86 1.53 9.92
C ALA A 84 18.82 2.70 10.19
N ARG A 85 18.54 3.50 11.23
CA ARG A 85 19.40 4.63 11.63
C ARG A 85 20.80 4.17 12.05
N GLU A 86 20.89 3.08 12.82
CA GLU A 86 22.18 2.50 13.22
C GLU A 86 22.98 2.00 12.00
N ALA A 87 22.29 1.45 10.98
CA ALA A 87 22.87 1.02 9.72
C ALA A 87 23.18 2.18 8.74
N GLY A 88 22.86 3.42 9.09
CA GLY A 88 23.07 4.59 8.22
C GLY A 88 22.09 4.65 7.04
N VAL A 89 20.90 4.04 7.17
CA VAL A 89 19.87 4.00 6.14
C VAL A 89 18.82 5.08 6.41
N THR A 90 18.56 5.91 5.41
CA THR A 90 17.47 6.90 5.46
C THR A 90 16.13 6.23 5.17
N VAL A 91 15.14 6.42 6.04
CA VAL A 91 13.79 5.91 5.86
C VAL A 91 12.83 7.07 5.58
N CYS A 92 12.04 6.95 4.52
CA CYS A 92 10.98 7.90 4.16
C CYS A 92 9.64 7.17 3.95
N ASN A 93 8.55 7.89 4.16
CA ASN A 93 7.20 7.43 3.88
C ASN A 93 6.45 8.47 3.03
N VAL A 94 5.20 8.19 2.66
CA VAL A 94 4.30 9.12 1.96
C VAL A 94 3.16 9.50 2.90
N PRO A 95 3.31 10.56 3.73
CA PRO A 95 2.26 10.97 4.65
C PRO A 95 1.09 11.64 3.91
N HIS A 96 -0.09 11.62 4.50
CA HIS A 96 -1.26 12.43 4.13
C HIS A 96 -1.85 12.24 2.71
N TYR A 97 -1.44 11.21 1.94
CA TYR A 97 -1.89 11.06 0.55
C TYR A 97 -3.32 10.50 0.41
N CYS A 98 -3.86 9.83 1.42
CA CYS A 98 -5.13 9.11 1.31
C CYS A 98 -6.16 9.50 2.38
N GLU A 99 -5.91 10.50 3.22
CA GLU A 99 -6.77 10.87 4.36
C GLU A 99 -8.19 11.21 3.92
N ASP A 100 -8.32 12.07 2.90
CA ASP A 100 -9.63 12.47 2.37
C ASP A 100 -10.38 11.27 1.77
N ALA A 101 -9.68 10.41 1.02
CA ALA A 101 -10.28 9.23 0.41
C ALA A 101 -10.76 8.22 1.46
N VAL A 102 -9.98 8.01 2.53
CA VAL A 102 -10.33 7.12 3.64
C VAL A 102 -11.52 7.69 4.42
N ALA A 103 -11.51 8.98 4.74
CA ALA A 103 -12.60 9.66 5.44
C ALA A 103 -13.91 9.61 4.62
N GLN A 104 -13.83 9.91 3.33
CA GLN A 104 -14.97 9.85 2.41
C GLN A 104 -15.53 8.43 2.33
N HIS A 105 -14.67 7.41 2.23
CA HIS A 105 -15.11 6.02 2.18
C HIS A 105 -15.79 5.58 3.48
N ALA A 106 -15.24 5.97 4.63
CA ALA A 106 -15.87 5.70 5.93
C ALA A 106 -17.28 6.30 6.03
N LEU A 107 -17.44 7.56 5.60
CA LEU A 107 -18.75 8.21 5.54
C LEU A 107 -19.69 7.52 4.55
N ALA A 108 -19.20 7.12 3.39
CA ALA A 108 -20.00 6.39 2.40
C ALA A 108 -20.52 5.06 2.96
N LEU A 109 -19.69 4.30 3.67
CA LEU A 109 -20.11 3.06 4.33
C LEU A 109 -21.15 3.31 5.41
N LEU A 110 -20.94 4.34 6.25
CA LEU A 110 -21.91 4.73 7.28
C LEU A 110 -23.28 5.08 6.64
N LEU A 111 -23.29 5.92 5.62
CA LEU A 111 -24.52 6.30 4.91
C LEU A 111 -25.18 5.11 4.21
N CYS A 112 -24.40 4.19 3.63
CA CYS A 112 -24.93 2.95 3.05
C CYS A 112 -25.65 2.08 4.08
N LEU A 113 -25.10 1.99 5.29
CA LEU A 113 -25.73 1.25 6.39
C LEU A 113 -26.99 1.94 6.90
N CYS A 114 -26.92 3.25 7.20
CA CYS A 114 -28.06 4.02 7.70
C CYS A 114 -29.24 4.02 6.71
N ASN A 115 -28.95 4.18 5.42
CA ASN A 115 -29.97 4.24 4.38
C ASN A 115 -30.32 2.87 3.78
N LYS A 116 -29.80 1.78 4.33
CA LYS A 116 -30.07 0.40 3.87
C LYS A 116 -29.91 0.23 2.35
N VAL A 117 -28.94 0.92 1.73
CA VAL A 117 -28.76 1.01 0.26
C VAL A 117 -28.71 -0.36 -0.40
N GLN A 118 -27.97 -1.30 0.17
CA GLN A 118 -27.85 -2.65 -0.36
C GLN A 118 -29.20 -3.39 -0.35
N ARG A 119 -29.94 -3.31 0.77
CA ARG A 119 -31.25 -3.93 0.92
C ARG A 119 -32.25 -3.37 -0.11
N SER A 120 -32.27 -2.06 -0.27
CA SER A 120 -33.12 -1.38 -1.24
C SER A 120 -32.77 -1.77 -2.68
N SER A 121 -31.50 -1.81 -3.01
CA SER A 121 -31.03 -2.26 -4.34
C SER A 121 -31.43 -3.71 -4.65
N GLN A 122 -31.29 -4.61 -3.67
CA GLN A 122 -31.73 -6.02 -3.82
C GLN A 122 -33.24 -6.12 -4.01
N ALA A 123 -34.02 -5.38 -3.23
CA ALA A 123 -35.49 -5.36 -3.35
C ALA A 123 -35.95 -4.87 -4.74
N VAL A 124 -35.31 -3.80 -5.25
CA VAL A 124 -35.61 -3.30 -6.59
C VAL A 124 -35.28 -4.35 -7.66
N ARG A 125 -34.13 -4.99 -7.60
CA ARG A 125 -33.73 -6.04 -8.54
C ARG A 125 -34.62 -7.28 -8.49
N ALA A 126 -35.20 -7.57 -7.33
CA ALA A 126 -36.19 -8.65 -7.16
C ALA A 126 -37.61 -8.26 -7.61
N GLY A 127 -37.82 -7.05 -8.15
CA GLY A 127 -39.13 -6.56 -8.61
C GLY A 127 -40.06 -6.04 -7.51
N HIS A 128 -39.60 -5.92 -6.28
CA HIS A 128 -40.44 -5.50 -5.16
C HIS A 128 -40.80 -4.01 -5.23
N TRP A 129 -40.10 -3.20 -6.02
CA TRP A 129 -40.39 -1.78 -6.20
C TRP A 129 -41.81 -1.50 -6.72
N THR A 130 -42.34 -2.40 -7.57
CA THR A 130 -43.68 -2.26 -8.17
C THR A 130 -44.78 -2.74 -7.26
N GLN A 131 -44.47 -3.42 -6.15
CA GLN A 131 -45.47 -4.05 -5.27
C GLN A 131 -45.69 -3.30 -3.96
N ALA A 132 -44.70 -2.60 -3.45
CA ALA A 132 -44.81 -1.82 -2.20
C ALA A 132 -43.70 -0.77 -2.09
N CYS A 133 -43.98 0.35 -1.45
CA CYS A 133 -42.95 1.33 -1.10
C CYS A 133 -42.16 0.84 0.13
N LEU A 134 -41.00 0.21 -0.11
CA LEU A 134 -40.21 -0.46 0.93
C LEU A 134 -39.19 0.44 1.65
N LEU A 135 -39.11 1.73 1.27
CA LEU A 135 -37.93 2.54 1.61
C LEU A 135 -38.00 3.34 2.91
N TYR A 136 -39.17 3.40 3.56
CA TYR A 136 -39.38 4.31 4.70
C TYR A 136 -39.77 3.64 6.01
N THR A 137 -39.84 2.34 6.08
CA THR A 137 -40.05 1.64 7.36
C THR A 137 -38.73 1.35 8.03
N SER A 138 -38.41 2.17 9.01
CA SER A 138 -37.44 1.87 10.05
C SER A 138 -38.00 0.77 10.94
N ASP A 139 -37.44 -0.41 10.91
CA ASP A 139 -37.37 -1.36 12.02
C ASP A 139 -36.04 -2.00 12.05
#